data_f4fc57d682d07f692d14849d9bc52ea1
#
_entry.id   f4fc57d682d07f692d14849d9bc52ea1
#
_cell.length_a   1.000
_cell.length_b   1.000
_cell.length_c   1.000
_cell.angle_alpha   90.00
_cell.angle_beta   90.00
_cell.angle_gamma   90.00
#
_symmetry.space_group_name_H-M   'P 1'
#
loop_
_entity.id
_entity.type
_entity.pdbx_description
1 polymer ?
#
loop_
_entity_poly.entity_id
_entity_poly.type
_entity_poly.pdbx_seq_one_letter_code
_entity_poly.pdbx_strand_id
1 'polypeptide(L)'
;MQLAMIGDKLIEASKLDSAYLDFGTFFGDGVYEVLRSYNGKLFALEEHMARFKRSLDEIEIEGVDVDDIQRKVISTWQKTGFANAKIYFHITRGAGVRDHAAEGLTPRFFLIVSELEEATEQKKNGITVMTVPDLRWKRCDIKSLNLLPNVLAKRTAHRNGCDEAIFVDDNGFTTEGSSSAFFAIFGDKLRTSPLAVNILPSVTRLFVMKIYKNAGLELVEKQTRVEEAQKADELFIAVSSKDIVPVVKFNGIEIADGKPGKYTKRLMEEFKKLIK
;
A
#
# COMPACT_ATOMS: atom_id res chain seq x y z
N MET A 1 36.65 22.46 -7.74
CA MET A 1 36.43 21.00 -7.60
C MET A 1 35.31 20.81 -6.61
N GLN A 2 34.23 20.11 -7.00
CA GLN A 2 33.14 19.74 -6.09
C GLN A 2 33.48 18.41 -5.41
N LEU A 3 33.22 18.30 -4.10
CA LEU A 3 33.50 17.12 -3.30
C LEU A 3 32.21 16.54 -2.73
N ALA A 4 32.14 15.23 -2.60
CA ALA A 4 31.10 14.48 -1.93
C ALA A 4 31.72 13.58 -0.86
N MET A 5 30.96 13.24 0.17
CA MET A 5 31.35 12.29 1.21
C MET A 5 30.29 11.20 1.36
N ILE A 6 30.71 9.95 1.34
CA ILE A 6 29.87 8.78 1.59
C ILE A 6 30.43 8.04 2.78
N GLY A 7 29.71 8.05 3.91
CA GLY A 7 30.28 7.66 5.20
C GLY A 7 31.49 8.53 5.49
N ASP A 8 32.65 7.92 5.71
CA ASP A 8 33.90 8.62 5.96
C ASP A 8 34.78 8.78 4.70
N LYS A 9 34.28 8.38 3.54
CA LYS A 9 35.04 8.42 2.28
C LYS A 9 34.75 9.70 1.50
N LEU A 10 35.76 10.54 1.38
CA LEU A 10 35.75 11.73 0.55
C LEU A 10 36.06 11.37 -0.91
N ILE A 11 35.27 11.83 -1.86
CA ILE A 11 35.43 11.59 -3.30
C ILE A 11 35.13 12.87 -4.10
N GLU A 12 35.64 12.96 -5.32
CA GLU A 12 35.20 13.98 -6.26
C GLU A 12 33.71 13.76 -6.63
N ALA A 13 32.90 14.82 -6.64
CA ALA A 13 31.47 14.71 -6.95
C ALA A 13 31.19 14.11 -8.33
N SER A 14 32.11 14.31 -9.28
CA SER A 14 32.06 13.71 -10.63
C SER A 14 32.19 12.18 -10.65
N LYS A 15 32.70 11.60 -9.57
CA LYS A 15 32.87 10.15 -9.39
C LYS A 15 31.76 9.52 -8.54
N LEU A 16 30.79 10.34 -8.11
CA LEU A 16 29.67 9.86 -7.31
C LEU A 16 28.77 8.96 -8.17
N ASP A 17 28.37 7.81 -7.61
CA ASP A 17 27.35 7.00 -8.26
C ASP A 17 26.05 7.83 -8.35
N SER A 18 25.49 7.90 -9.54
CA SER A 18 24.29 8.68 -9.83
C SER A 18 23.06 8.24 -9.02
N ALA A 19 23.07 7.05 -8.41
CA ALA A 19 22.03 6.61 -7.47
C ALA A 19 21.92 7.52 -6.24
N TYR A 20 23.03 8.15 -5.81
CA TYR A 20 23.01 9.13 -4.72
C TYR A 20 22.43 10.49 -5.12
N LEU A 21 22.35 10.75 -6.42
CA LEU A 21 21.80 11.99 -6.98
C LEU A 21 20.35 11.80 -7.46
N ASP A 22 19.73 10.67 -7.14
CA ASP A 22 18.38 10.34 -7.54
C ASP A 22 17.34 11.17 -6.78
N PHE A 23 16.35 11.69 -7.49
CA PHE A 23 15.28 12.53 -6.93
C PHE A 23 14.35 11.75 -5.99
N GLY A 24 14.22 10.45 -6.19
CA GLY A 24 13.59 9.58 -5.21
C GLY A 24 14.31 9.62 -3.85
N THR A 25 15.66 9.67 -3.87
CA THR A 25 16.49 9.80 -2.65
C THR A 25 16.40 11.21 -2.06
N PHE A 26 16.46 12.25 -2.88
CA PHE A 26 16.46 13.63 -2.40
C PHE A 26 15.10 14.10 -1.90
N PHE A 27 14.01 13.72 -2.57
CA PHE A 27 12.71 14.35 -2.40
C PHE A 27 11.56 13.34 -2.27
N GLY A 28 11.81 12.03 -2.41
CA GLY A 28 10.75 11.06 -2.57
C GLY A 28 9.97 11.24 -3.89
N ASP A 29 10.59 11.88 -4.88
CA ASP A 29 9.98 12.20 -6.16
C ASP A 29 9.99 10.98 -7.09
N GLY A 30 8.89 10.24 -6.98
CA GLY A 30 8.67 9.01 -7.71
C GLY A 30 7.39 8.30 -7.25
N VAL A 31 7.02 7.29 -8.00
CA VAL A 31 5.84 6.45 -7.75
C VAL A 31 6.22 4.98 -7.73
N TYR A 32 5.44 4.16 -7.02
CA TYR A 32 5.73 2.74 -6.88
C TYR A 32 4.49 1.87 -6.98
N GLU A 33 4.71 0.58 -7.24
CA GLU A 33 3.70 -0.45 -7.13
C GLU A 33 4.20 -1.66 -6.37
N VAL A 34 3.24 -2.41 -5.82
CA VAL A 34 3.46 -3.72 -5.23
C VAL A 34 2.41 -4.67 -5.75
N LEU A 35 2.83 -5.65 -6.53
CA LEU A 35 1.99 -6.73 -7.02
C LEU A 35 2.26 -8.01 -6.26
N ARG A 36 1.32 -8.93 -6.38
CA ARG A 36 1.47 -10.30 -5.89
C ARG A 36 1.15 -11.32 -6.98
N SER A 37 1.88 -12.43 -7.00
CA SER A 37 1.48 -13.63 -7.73
C SER A 37 0.93 -14.68 -6.77
N TYR A 38 0.01 -15.51 -7.30
CA TYR A 38 -0.57 -16.66 -6.60
C TYR A 38 -0.48 -17.87 -7.53
N ASN A 39 0.16 -18.92 -7.08
CA ASN A 39 0.24 -20.18 -7.83
C ASN A 39 0.70 -19.99 -9.29
N GLY A 40 1.66 -19.11 -9.51
CA GLY A 40 2.21 -18.85 -10.84
C GLY A 40 1.36 -17.91 -11.72
N LYS A 41 0.41 -17.16 -11.14
CA LYS A 41 -0.38 -16.13 -11.86
C LYS A 41 -0.26 -14.77 -11.18
N LEU A 42 0.02 -13.73 -11.93
CA LEU A 42 -0.02 -12.34 -11.44
C LEU A 42 -1.47 -11.93 -11.19
N PHE A 43 -1.72 -11.35 -10.03
CA PHE A 43 -3.06 -10.88 -9.67
C PHE A 43 -3.21 -9.39 -9.96
N ALA A 44 -4.29 -9.03 -10.64
CA ALA A 44 -4.72 -7.66 -10.90
C ALA A 44 -3.63 -6.78 -11.58
N LEU A 45 -2.86 -7.38 -12.50
CA LEU A 45 -1.77 -6.67 -13.17
C LEU A 45 -2.27 -5.39 -13.87
N GLU A 46 -3.37 -5.46 -14.58
CA GLU A 46 -3.94 -4.32 -15.33
C GLU A 46 -4.35 -3.18 -14.40
N GLU A 47 -5.02 -3.47 -13.28
CA GLU A 47 -5.42 -2.46 -12.31
C GLU A 47 -4.23 -1.79 -11.63
N HIS A 48 -3.17 -2.55 -11.33
CA HIS A 48 -1.93 -2.01 -10.82
C HIS A 48 -1.22 -1.11 -11.83
N MET A 49 -1.11 -1.53 -13.09
CA MET A 49 -0.49 -0.72 -14.15
C MET A 49 -1.28 0.55 -14.46
N ALA A 50 -2.61 0.48 -14.45
CA ALA A 50 -3.47 1.64 -14.62
C ALA A 50 -3.27 2.67 -13.47
N ARG A 51 -3.19 2.21 -12.21
CA ARG A 51 -2.90 3.09 -11.06
C ARG A 51 -1.48 3.65 -11.13
N PHE A 52 -0.52 2.86 -11.55
CA PHE A 52 0.86 3.28 -11.74
C PHE A 52 0.95 4.42 -12.77
N LYS A 53 0.31 4.22 -13.95
CA LYS A 53 0.24 5.26 -14.98
C LYS A 53 -0.39 6.54 -14.45
N ARG A 54 -1.56 6.47 -13.80
CA ARG A 54 -2.20 7.62 -13.20
C ARG A 54 -1.29 8.33 -12.20
N SER A 55 -0.55 7.58 -11.38
CA SER A 55 0.35 8.18 -10.40
C SER A 55 1.55 8.89 -11.05
N LEU A 56 2.07 8.38 -12.18
CA LEU A 56 3.10 9.06 -12.98
C LEU A 56 2.57 10.37 -13.57
N ASP A 57 1.37 10.32 -14.15
CA ASP A 57 0.71 11.49 -14.75
C ASP A 57 0.49 12.61 -13.70
N GLU A 58 0.06 12.25 -12.49
CA GLU A 58 -0.24 13.19 -11.40
C GLU A 58 1.00 13.90 -10.80
N ILE A 59 2.19 13.34 -10.96
CA ILE A 59 3.44 13.99 -10.56
C ILE A 59 4.31 14.39 -11.76
N GLU A 60 3.73 14.34 -12.95
CA GLU A 60 4.36 14.83 -14.18
C GLU A 60 5.72 14.16 -14.48
N ILE A 61 5.82 12.84 -14.30
CA ILE A 61 6.98 12.06 -14.76
C ILE A 61 6.68 11.54 -16.16
N GLU A 62 7.23 12.21 -17.14
CA GLU A 62 7.06 11.91 -18.56
C GLU A 62 8.14 10.93 -19.09
N GLY A 63 7.97 10.45 -20.30
CA GLY A 63 8.97 9.59 -20.99
C GLY A 63 9.02 8.14 -20.48
N VAL A 64 8.02 7.69 -19.72
CA VAL A 64 7.90 6.30 -19.25
C VAL A 64 6.97 5.51 -20.16
N ASP A 65 7.51 4.48 -20.83
CA ASP A 65 6.71 3.47 -21.52
C ASP A 65 6.18 2.44 -20.51
N VAL A 66 4.92 2.61 -20.12
CA VAL A 66 4.25 1.74 -19.12
C VAL A 66 4.14 0.30 -19.60
N ASP A 67 3.97 0.08 -20.92
CA ASP A 67 3.90 -1.27 -21.49
C ASP A 67 5.27 -1.95 -21.43
N ASP A 68 6.36 -1.19 -21.64
CA ASP A 68 7.71 -1.72 -21.44
C ASP A 68 7.99 -2.07 -19.98
N ILE A 69 7.56 -1.23 -19.03
CA ILE A 69 7.65 -1.55 -17.61
C ILE A 69 6.87 -2.84 -17.30
N GLN A 70 5.65 -2.99 -17.82
CA GLN A 70 4.86 -4.21 -17.63
C GLN A 70 5.59 -5.45 -18.17
N ARG A 71 6.16 -5.38 -19.36
CA ARG A 71 6.99 -6.48 -19.94
C ARG A 71 8.18 -6.83 -19.03
N LYS A 72 8.89 -5.82 -18.52
CA LYS A 72 10.02 -6.01 -17.59
C LYS A 72 9.58 -6.67 -16.29
N VAL A 73 8.46 -6.24 -15.72
CA VAL A 73 7.87 -6.82 -14.50
C VAL A 73 7.56 -8.31 -14.73
N ILE A 74 6.83 -8.64 -15.78
CA ILE A 74 6.46 -10.02 -16.11
C ILE A 74 7.69 -10.89 -16.34
N SER A 75 8.62 -10.44 -17.21
CA SER A 75 9.80 -11.22 -17.58
C SER A 75 10.75 -11.45 -16.40
N THR A 76 10.90 -10.45 -15.51
CA THR A 76 11.75 -10.60 -14.33
C THR A 76 11.12 -11.56 -13.33
N TRP A 77 9.82 -11.43 -13.06
CA TRP A 77 9.11 -12.37 -12.20
C TRP A 77 9.20 -13.82 -12.73
N GLN A 78 8.95 -14.03 -14.02
CA GLN A 78 9.05 -15.37 -14.63
C GLN A 78 10.44 -16.00 -14.47
N LYS A 79 11.51 -15.19 -14.57
CA LYS A 79 12.90 -15.67 -14.36
C LYS A 79 13.19 -16.14 -12.94
N THR A 80 12.42 -15.69 -11.93
CA THR A 80 12.63 -16.14 -10.53
C THR A 80 12.09 -17.54 -10.29
N GLY A 81 11.11 -18.00 -11.06
CA GLY A 81 10.39 -19.25 -10.82
C GLY A 81 9.47 -19.24 -9.59
N PHE A 82 9.33 -18.12 -8.88
CA PHE A 82 8.47 -18.05 -7.69
C PHE A 82 6.99 -18.11 -8.07
N ALA A 83 6.30 -19.14 -7.63
CA ALA A 83 4.85 -19.27 -7.82
C ALA A 83 4.08 -18.22 -7.01
N ASN A 84 4.53 -17.94 -5.79
CA ASN A 84 4.00 -16.90 -4.92
C ASN A 84 5.08 -15.84 -4.69
N ALA A 85 4.90 -14.67 -5.29
CA ALA A 85 5.89 -13.60 -5.25
C ALA A 85 5.28 -12.28 -4.82
N LYS A 86 6.09 -11.46 -4.18
CA LYS A 86 5.91 -10.02 -4.04
C LYS A 86 6.82 -9.32 -5.04
N ILE A 87 6.22 -8.48 -5.86
CA ILE A 87 6.91 -7.74 -6.91
C ILE A 87 6.77 -6.26 -6.56
N TYR A 88 7.86 -5.64 -6.18
CA TYR A 88 7.94 -4.20 -5.93
C TYR A 88 8.69 -3.54 -7.07
N PHE A 89 8.16 -2.45 -7.58
CA PHE A 89 8.89 -1.60 -8.51
C PHE A 89 8.54 -0.13 -8.30
N HIS A 90 9.45 0.74 -8.72
CA HIS A 90 9.23 2.17 -8.73
C HIS A 90 9.88 2.83 -9.93
N ILE A 91 9.38 4.02 -10.24
CA ILE A 91 10.02 5.00 -11.13
C ILE A 91 10.27 6.25 -10.29
N THR A 92 11.47 6.80 -10.40
CA THR A 92 11.81 8.15 -9.93
C THR A 92 11.90 9.10 -11.09
N ARG A 93 11.82 10.41 -10.83
CA ARG A 93 12.05 11.44 -11.87
C ARG A 93 13.40 11.29 -12.55
N GLY A 94 14.39 10.71 -11.89
CA GLY A 94 15.74 10.52 -12.38
C GLY A 94 16.80 11.11 -11.46
N ALA A 95 18.03 11.18 -11.96
CA ALA A 95 19.17 11.70 -11.22
C ALA A 95 19.71 12.97 -11.86
N GLY A 96 20.08 13.91 -11.03
CA GLY A 96 20.62 15.20 -11.47
C GLY A 96 21.13 16.07 -10.32
N VAL A 97 21.43 17.32 -10.64
CA VAL A 97 21.76 18.33 -9.62
C VAL A 97 20.53 18.54 -8.72
N ARG A 98 20.75 18.60 -7.42
CA ARG A 98 19.68 18.78 -6.44
C ARG A 98 19.05 20.17 -6.59
N ASP A 99 17.99 20.24 -7.38
CA ASP A 99 17.17 21.44 -7.61
C ASP A 99 15.70 21.01 -7.62
N HIS A 100 14.84 21.75 -6.88
CA HIS A 100 13.40 21.46 -6.83
C HIS A 100 12.69 21.72 -8.17
N ALA A 101 13.25 22.58 -9.00
CA ALA A 101 12.73 22.95 -10.31
C ALA A 101 13.43 22.25 -11.48
N ALA A 102 14.20 21.19 -11.21
CA ALA A 102 14.92 20.49 -12.26
C ALA A 102 13.93 19.80 -13.23
N GLU A 103 14.15 20.05 -14.52
CA GLU A 103 13.40 19.50 -15.64
C GLU A 103 14.30 18.66 -16.56
N GLY A 104 13.70 17.90 -17.47
CA GLY A 104 14.43 17.15 -18.51
C GLY A 104 15.27 15.99 -17.97
N LEU A 105 15.01 15.51 -16.77
CA LEU A 105 15.68 14.33 -16.21
C LEU A 105 15.15 13.06 -16.87
N THR A 106 16.01 12.03 -16.96
CA THR A 106 15.60 10.72 -17.47
C THR A 106 15.08 9.86 -16.33
N PRO A 107 13.80 9.42 -16.39
CA PRO A 107 13.22 8.57 -15.35
C PRO A 107 14.02 7.28 -15.11
N ARG A 108 14.08 6.85 -13.86
CA ARG A 108 14.81 5.65 -13.47
C ARG A 108 13.88 4.58 -12.93
N PHE A 109 14.01 3.39 -13.48
CA PHE A 109 13.25 2.22 -13.07
C PHE A 109 14.05 1.33 -12.13
N PHE A 110 13.40 0.88 -11.06
CA PHE A 110 13.90 -0.15 -10.16
C PHE A 110 12.83 -1.22 -9.94
N LEU A 111 13.25 -2.48 -9.89
CA LEU A 111 12.38 -3.64 -9.67
C LEU A 111 13.09 -4.65 -8.77
N ILE A 112 12.35 -5.20 -7.80
CA ILE A 112 12.76 -6.35 -7.01
C ILE A 112 11.61 -7.35 -6.90
N VAL A 113 11.92 -8.62 -7.09
CA VAL A 113 10.99 -9.74 -6.92
C VAL A 113 11.49 -10.61 -5.77
N SER A 114 10.63 -10.88 -4.83
CA SER A 114 10.92 -11.76 -3.69
C SER A 114 9.84 -12.81 -3.54
N GLU A 115 10.19 -13.99 -3.05
CA GLU A 115 9.21 -14.97 -2.64
C GLU A 115 8.34 -14.41 -1.52
N LEU A 116 7.06 -14.74 -1.52
CA LEU A 116 6.09 -14.25 -0.55
C LEU A 116 5.38 -15.40 0.13
N GLU A 117 5.61 -15.53 1.41
CA GLU A 117 4.87 -16.47 2.26
C GLU A 117 3.45 -15.94 2.55
N GLU A 118 2.53 -16.88 2.68
CA GLU A 118 1.15 -16.58 3.03
C GLU A 118 1.04 -16.11 4.50
N ALA A 119 0.29 -15.05 4.76
CA ALA A 119 0.04 -14.52 6.11
C ALA A 119 -0.98 -15.39 6.89
N THR A 120 -0.77 -16.69 6.94
CA THR A 120 -1.72 -17.69 7.44
C THR A 120 -2.14 -17.43 8.88
N GLU A 121 -1.19 -17.16 9.77
CA GLU A 121 -1.48 -16.92 11.19
C GLU A 121 -2.29 -15.64 11.40
N GLN A 122 -1.93 -14.55 10.70
CA GLN A 122 -2.67 -13.29 10.79
C GLN A 122 -4.08 -13.41 10.21
N LYS A 123 -4.26 -14.19 9.14
CA LYS A 123 -5.57 -14.46 8.56
C LYS A 123 -6.45 -15.33 9.45
N LYS A 124 -5.85 -16.29 10.16
CA LYS A 124 -6.54 -17.24 11.05
C LYS A 124 -6.93 -16.60 12.38
N ASN A 125 -5.99 -15.86 12.99
CA ASN A 125 -6.15 -15.35 14.36
C ASN A 125 -6.58 -13.88 14.39
N GLY A 126 -6.46 -13.15 13.28
CA GLY A 126 -6.64 -11.72 13.22
C GLY A 126 -5.41 -10.95 13.72
N ILE A 127 -5.47 -9.63 13.58
CA ILE A 127 -4.41 -8.71 13.97
C ILE A 127 -4.91 -7.67 14.98
N THR A 128 -3.94 -7.04 15.67
CA THR A 128 -4.18 -5.90 16.55
C THR A 128 -3.79 -4.62 15.83
N VAL A 129 -4.63 -3.58 15.92
CA VAL A 129 -4.37 -2.28 15.33
C VAL A 129 -4.57 -1.15 16.35
N MET A 130 -3.90 -0.03 16.11
CA MET A 130 -4.10 1.21 16.86
C MET A 130 -4.29 2.40 15.92
N THR A 131 -4.93 3.44 16.41
CA THR A 131 -5.08 4.69 15.66
C THR A 131 -3.89 5.62 15.87
N VAL A 132 -3.58 6.42 14.86
CA VAL A 132 -2.59 7.50 14.89
C VAL A 132 -3.13 8.70 14.09
N PRO A 133 -2.72 9.93 14.40
CA PRO A 133 -3.06 11.10 13.58
C PRO A 133 -2.59 10.95 12.12
N ASP A 134 -3.42 11.37 11.18
CA ASP A 134 -3.06 11.39 9.75
C ASP A 134 -2.20 12.63 9.43
N LEU A 135 -0.88 12.45 9.51
CA LEU A 135 0.10 13.49 9.21
C LEU A 135 0.61 13.44 7.76
N ARG A 136 -0.07 12.71 6.89
CA ARG A 136 0.29 12.62 5.48
C ARG A 136 -0.10 13.89 4.73
N TRP A 137 0.50 14.08 3.54
CA TRP A 137 0.08 15.14 2.65
C TRP A 137 -1.34 14.91 2.11
N LYS A 138 -1.92 15.91 1.42
CA LYS A 138 -3.32 15.84 0.95
C LYS A 138 -3.49 15.17 -0.42
N ARG A 139 -2.49 14.45 -0.92
CA ARG A 139 -2.48 13.74 -2.19
C ARG A 139 -2.15 12.25 -2.00
N CYS A 140 -2.81 11.62 -1.01
CA CYS A 140 -2.67 10.17 -0.78
C CYS A 140 -3.25 9.31 -1.91
N ASP A 141 -4.02 9.91 -2.81
CA ASP A 141 -4.48 9.30 -4.06
C ASP A 141 -3.32 8.89 -4.99
N ILE A 142 -2.18 9.56 -4.90
CA ILE A 142 -0.96 9.26 -5.66
C ILE A 142 -0.13 8.20 -4.90
N LYS A 143 0.23 7.10 -5.56
CA LYS A 143 1.08 6.08 -4.94
C LYS A 143 2.56 6.47 -5.02
N SER A 144 2.90 7.56 -4.32
CA SER A 144 4.22 8.18 -4.31
C SER A 144 5.19 7.54 -3.32
N LEU A 145 6.49 7.83 -3.47
CA LEU A 145 7.55 7.42 -2.55
C LEU A 145 7.57 8.22 -1.24
N ASN A 146 6.70 9.20 -1.05
CA ASN A 146 6.59 10.04 0.15
C ASN A 146 5.94 9.28 1.32
N LEU A 147 6.60 8.23 1.81
CA LEU A 147 6.07 7.29 2.78
C LEU A 147 6.55 7.51 4.21
N LEU A 148 7.28 8.60 4.50
CA LEU A 148 7.81 8.82 5.85
C LEU A 148 6.71 8.85 6.94
N PRO A 149 5.56 9.54 6.76
CA PRO A 149 4.47 9.48 7.74
C PRO A 149 3.93 8.06 7.94
N ASN A 150 3.78 7.29 6.85
CA ASN A 150 3.34 5.89 6.89
C ASN A 150 4.34 5.00 7.67
N VAL A 151 5.64 5.18 7.42
CA VAL A 151 6.70 4.45 8.11
C VAL A 151 6.71 4.77 9.61
N LEU A 152 6.58 6.06 9.97
CA LEU A 152 6.53 6.48 11.39
C LEU A 152 5.28 5.92 12.08
N ALA A 153 4.12 5.97 11.45
CA ALA A 153 2.88 5.38 11.93
C ALA A 153 3.04 3.87 12.19
N LYS A 154 3.58 3.13 11.21
CA LYS A 154 3.83 1.69 11.32
C LYS A 154 4.79 1.36 12.46
N ARG A 155 5.88 2.11 12.59
CA ARG A 155 6.84 1.94 13.69
C ARG A 155 6.20 2.22 15.05
N THR A 156 5.33 3.22 15.14
CA THR A 156 4.57 3.52 16.36
C THR A 156 3.67 2.36 16.72
N ALA A 157 2.90 1.83 15.78
CA ALA A 157 2.06 0.65 16.02
C ALA A 157 2.90 -0.55 16.53
N HIS A 158 4.00 -0.87 15.85
CA HIS A 158 4.87 -1.99 16.23
C HIS A 158 5.45 -1.82 17.65
N ARG A 159 5.90 -0.62 18.03
CA ARG A 159 6.42 -0.34 19.39
C ARG A 159 5.35 -0.52 20.47
N ASN A 160 4.07 -0.37 20.12
CA ASN A 160 2.94 -0.60 21.00
C ASN A 160 2.32 -2.01 20.89
N GLY A 161 3.03 -2.96 20.27
CA GLY A 161 2.57 -4.35 20.12
C GLY A 161 1.42 -4.51 19.15
N CYS A 162 1.22 -3.55 18.22
CA CYS A 162 0.19 -3.60 17.18
C CYS A 162 0.77 -3.95 15.82
N ASP A 163 0.01 -4.68 15.02
CA ASP A 163 0.39 -5.11 13.68
C ASP A 163 0.24 -4.01 12.63
N GLU A 164 -0.70 -3.07 12.83
CA GLU A 164 -0.98 -2.00 11.87
C GLU A 164 -1.42 -0.71 12.59
N ALA A 165 -1.13 0.45 11.95
CA ALA A 165 -1.65 1.74 12.36
C ALA A 165 -2.79 2.15 11.43
N ILE A 166 -3.90 2.63 11.98
CA ILE A 166 -5.01 3.21 11.24
C ILE A 166 -4.94 4.73 11.40
N PHE A 167 -4.89 5.44 10.31
CA PHE A 167 -4.87 6.90 10.30
C PHE A 167 -6.22 7.49 10.67
N VAL A 168 -6.19 8.58 11.42
CA VAL A 168 -7.37 9.35 11.83
C VAL A 168 -7.18 10.80 11.40
N ASP A 169 -8.15 11.35 10.67
CA ASP A 169 -8.16 12.75 10.25
C ASP A 169 -8.48 13.71 11.42
N ASP A 170 -8.33 15.02 11.17
CA ASP A 170 -8.56 16.07 12.17
C ASP A 170 -10.00 16.11 12.71
N ASN A 171 -10.95 15.45 12.04
CA ASN A 171 -12.35 15.37 12.42
C ASN A 171 -12.69 14.08 13.20
N GLY A 172 -11.69 13.24 13.49
CA GLY A 172 -11.85 11.99 14.24
C GLY A 172 -12.37 10.81 13.38
N PHE A 173 -12.28 10.90 12.06
CA PHE A 173 -12.64 9.80 11.18
C PHE A 173 -11.42 8.97 10.79
N THR A 174 -11.59 7.66 10.76
CA THR A 174 -10.58 6.76 10.20
C THR A 174 -10.52 6.95 8.68
N THR A 175 -9.30 6.99 8.13
CA THR A 175 -9.07 7.08 6.68
C THR A 175 -8.67 5.73 6.12
N GLU A 176 -7.44 5.29 6.34
CA GLU A 176 -6.91 3.98 5.90
C GLU A 176 -5.79 3.52 6.85
N GLY A 177 -5.27 2.32 6.63
CA GLY A 177 -4.07 1.83 7.34
C GLY A 177 -2.78 2.44 6.81
N SER A 178 -1.68 2.31 7.58
CA SER A 178 -0.37 2.82 7.14
C SER A 178 0.12 2.18 5.83
N SER A 179 -0.40 1.01 5.49
CA SER A 179 -0.08 0.29 4.24
C SER A 179 -1.27 -0.47 3.65
N SER A 180 -2.51 -0.20 4.10
CA SER A 180 -3.69 -1.00 3.81
C SER A 180 -4.96 -0.16 3.74
N ALA A 181 -5.98 -0.62 3.02
CA ALA A 181 -7.33 -0.08 3.13
C ALA A 181 -8.00 -0.61 4.40
N PHE A 182 -8.88 0.19 5.02
CA PHE A 182 -9.59 -0.12 6.25
C PHE A 182 -11.09 -0.29 6.02
N PHE A 183 -11.68 -1.27 6.68
CA PHE A 183 -13.08 -1.63 6.58
C PHE A 183 -13.69 -1.94 7.93
N ALA A 184 -14.97 -1.59 8.09
CA ALA A 184 -15.78 -1.92 9.25
C ALA A 184 -17.10 -2.56 8.81
N ILE A 185 -17.62 -3.51 9.57
CA ILE A 185 -18.91 -4.17 9.31
C ILE A 185 -19.83 -3.89 10.51
N PHE A 186 -21.06 -3.44 10.20
CA PHE A 186 -22.13 -3.17 11.14
C PHE A 186 -23.39 -3.91 10.66
N GLY A 187 -23.77 -4.98 11.34
CA GLY A 187 -24.80 -5.89 10.87
C GLY A 187 -24.39 -6.55 9.55
N ASP A 188 -25.08 -6.23 8.47
CA ASP A 188 -24.79 -6.65 7.09
C ASP A 188 -24.16 -5.54 6.24
N LYS A 189 -23.82 -4.39 6.83
CA LYS A 189 -23.30 -3.23 6.11
C LYS A 189 -21.78 -3.19 6.16
N LEU A 190 -21.16 -3.34 5.01
CA LEU A 190 -19.73 -3.14 4.80
C LEU A 190 -19.45 -1.65 4.60
N ARG A 191 -18.72 -1.04 5.53
CA ARG A 191 -18.34 0.37 5.48
C ARG A 191 -16.86 0.53 5.17
N THR A 192 -16.55 1.48 4.27
CA THR A 192 -15.18 1.91 3.95
C THR A 192 -15.18 3.38 3.56
N SER A 193 -14.06 4.06 3.73
CA SER A 193 -13.92 5.46 3.33
C SER A 193 -14.10 5.62 1.81
N PRO A 194 -14.88 6.63 1.36
CA PRO A 194 -15.00 6.95 -0.06
C PRO A 194 -13.69 7.48 -0.63
N LEU A 195 -13.46 7.31 -1.94
CA LEU A 195 -12.24 7.80 -2.61
C LEU A 195 -12.13 9.33 -2.65
N ALA A 196 -13.20 10.05 -2.30
CA ALA A 196 -13.18 11.51 -2.20
C ALA A 196 -12.41 12.04 -0.97
N VAL A 197 -12.11 11.18 0.01
CA VAL A 197 -11.25 11.54 1.14
C VAL A 197 -9.79 11.21 0.85
N ASN A 198 -8.88 11.67 1.72
CA ASN A 198 -7.44 11.52 1.53
C ASN A 198 -6.94 10.08 1.75
N ILE A 199 -7.29 9.17 0.85
CA ILE A 199 -6.87 7.76 0.84
C ILE A 199 -6.32 7.32 -0.51
N LEU A 200 -5.53 6.25 -0.50
CA LEU A 200 -5.08 5.60 -1.73
C LEU A 200 -6.22 4.78 -2.37
N PRO A 201 -6.44 4.86 -3.69
CA PRO A 201 -7.31 3.93 -4.44
C PRO A 201 -6.68 2.52 -4.45
N SER A 202 -6.89 1.78 -3.37
CA SER A 202 -6.31 0.45 -3.19
C SER A 202 -6.89 -0.54 -4.19
N VAL A 203 -6.03 -1.28 -4.91
CA VAL A 203 -6.45 -2.37 -5.81
C VAL A 203 -7.13 -3.48 -5.02
N THR A 204 -6.61 -3.87 -3.85
CA THR A 204 -7.26 -4.88 -3.01
C THR A 204 -8.64 -4.41 -2.54
N ARG A 205 -8.80 -3.12 -2.16
CA ARG A 205 -10.11 -2.52 -1.86
C ARG A 205 -11.06 -2.66 -3.04
N LEU A 206 -10.62 -2.37 -4.27
CA LEU A 206 -11.43 -2.52 -5.48
C LEU A 206 -11.98 -3.94 -5.61
N PHE A 207 -11.16 -4.97 -5.37
CA PHE A 207 -11.63 -6.37 -5.43
C PHE A 207 -12.56 -6.74 -4.28
N VAL A 208 -12.35 -6.26 -3.06
CA VAL A 208 -13.32 -6.40 -1.96
C VAL A 208 -14.67 -5.81 -2.38
N MET A 209 -14.67 -4.64 -3.03
CA MET A 209 -15.88 -3.99 -3.52
C MET A 209 -16.52 -4.67 -4.75
N LYS A 210 -15.83 -5.62 -5.39
CA LYS A 210 -16.43 -6.49 -6.42
C LYS A 210 -17.15 -7.71 -5.82
N ILE A 211 -16.73 -8.18 -4.64
CA ILE A 211 -17.18 -9.47 -4.06
C ILE A 211 -18.07 -9.34 -2.81
N TYR A 212 -18.29 -8.15 -2.26
CA TYR A 212 -19.03 -7.97 -0.99
C TYR A 212 -20.44 -8.58 -1.01
N LYS A 213 -21.13 -8.49 -2.14
CA LYS A 213 -22.48 -9.08 -2.31
C LYS A 213 -22.47 -10.61 -2.15
N ASN A 214 -21.43 -11.28 -2.63
CA ASN A 214 -21.28 -12.73 -2.51
C ASN A 214 -21.09 -13.15 -1.03
N ALA A 215 -20.55 -12.27 -0.21
CA ALA A 215 -20.45 -12.48 1.23
C ALA A 215 -21.76 -12.18 2.00
N GLY A 216 -22.80 -11.67 1.31
CA GLY A 216 -24.07 -11.29 1.90
C GLY A 216 -24.04 -9.93 2.59
N LEU A 217 -23.27 -8.99 2.04
CA LEU A 217 -23.10 -7.64 2.59
C LEU A 217 -23.73 -6.58 1.66
N GLU A 218 -24.06 -5.44 2.23
CA GLU A 218 -24.39 -4.19 1.53
C GLU A 218 -23.21 -3.20 1.69
N LEU A 219 -22.83 -2.52 0.61
CA LEU A 219 -21.74 -1.55 0.64
C LEU A 219 -22.24 -0.16 1.05
N VAL A 220 -21.53 0.46 1.99
CA VAL A 220 -21.71 1.85 2.41
C VAL A 220 -20.38 2.59 2.34
N GLU A 221 -20.21 3.42 1.31
CA GLU A 221 -19.02 4.29 1.22
C GLU A 221 -19.20 5.51 2.13
N LYS A 222 -18.80 5.35 3.39
CA LYS A 222 -18.86 6.38 4.43
C LYS A 222 -17.66 6.21 5.37
N GLN A 223 -17.04 7.32 5.76
CA GLN A 223 -16.02 7.30 6.80
C GLN A 223 -16.59 6.79 8.14
N THR A 224 -15.76 6.13 8.91
CA THR A 224 -16.11 5.59 10.24
C THR A 224 -15.36 6.38 11.29
N ARG A 225 -16.06 6.87 12.31
CA ARG A 225 -15.41 7.49 13.47
C ARG A 225 -14.68 6.43 14.30
N VAL A 226 -13.66 6.85 15.04
CA VAL A 226 -12.90 5.95 15.93
C VAL A 226 -13.84 5.24 16.91
N GLU A 227 -14.78 5.96 17.54
CA GLU A 227 -15.73 5.42 18.51
C GLU A 227 -16.77 4.48 17.87
N GLU A 228 -17.10 4.69 16.58
CA GLU A 228 -17.92 3.77 15.82
C GLU A 228 -17.14 2.48 15.50
N ALA A 229 -15.89 2.60 15.05
CA ALA A 229 -15.04 1.46 14.75
C ALA A 229 -14.85 0.52 15.95
N GLN A 230 -14.73 1.07 17.17
CA GLN A 230 -14.66 0.29 18.41
C GLN A 230 -15.92 -0.52 18.70
N LYS A 231 -17.06 -0.14 18.12
CA LYS A 231 -18.37 -0.79 18.30
C LYS A 231 -18.79 -1.60 17.06
N ALA A 232 -17.92 -1.75 16.08
CA ALA A 232 -18.20 -2.54 14.89
C ALA A 232 -18.32 -4.03 15.25
N ASP A 233 -19.17 -4.75 14.50
CA ASP A 233 -19.27 -6.21 14.64
C ASP A 233 -18.02 -6.91 14.13
N GLU A 234 -17.40 -6.37 13.05
CA GLU A 234 -16.15 -6.87 12.49
C GLU A 234 -15.32 -5.71 11.92
N LEU A 235 -14.00 -5.83 12.00
CA LEU A 235 -13.05 -4.95 11.33
C LEU A 235 -12.08 -5.79 10.52
N PHE A 236 -11.61 -5.25 9.40
CA PHE A 236 -10.51 -5.85 8.64
C PHE A 236 -9.71 -4.82 7.85
N ILE A 237 -8.52 -5.22 7.43
CA ILE A 237 -7.71 -4.48 6.48
C ILE A 237 -7.58 -5.26 5.17
N ALA A 238 -7.34 -4.52 4.07
CA ALA A 238 -7.08 -5.12 2.76
C ALA A 238 -5.79 -4.55 2.17
N VAL A 239 -4.85 -5.44 1.77
CA VAL A 239 -3.54 -5.06 1.27
C VAL A 239 -3.00 -6.10 0.27
N SER A 240 -2.33 -5.67 -0.78
CA SER A 240 -1.87 -6.57 -1.87
C SER A 240 -0.99 -7.73 -1.40
N SER A 241 -0.20 -7.56 -0.33
CA SER A 241 0.70 -8.60 0.16
C SER A 241 0.04 -9.65 1.07
N LYS A 242 -1.17 -9.37 1.58
CA LYS A 242 -1.85 -10.25 2.56
C LYS A 242 -3.34 -10.46 2.28
N ASP A 243 -3.86 -9.86 1.22
CA ASP A 243 -5.27 -9.84 0.84
C ASP A 243 -6.17 -9.19 1.92
N ILE A 244 -7.07 -9.95 2.51
CA ILE A 244 -7.96 -9.54 3.59
C ILE A 244 -7.43 -10.12 4.90
N VAL A 245 -7.22 -9.26 5.91
CA VAL A 245 -6.75 -9.67 7.24
C VAL A 245 -7.72 -9.15 8.28
N PRO A 246 -8.35 -10.03 9.08
CA PRO A 246 -9.25 -9.62 10.16
C PRO A 246 -8.54 -8.77 11.22
N VAL A 247 -9.21 -7.76 11.76
CA VAL A 247 -8.79 -6.99 12.93
C VAL A 247 -9.63 -7.43 14.11
N VAL A 248 -8.99 -7.98 15.13
CA VAL A 248 -9.67 -8.52 16.32
C VAL A 248 -9.50 -7.64 17.55
N LYS A 249 -8.58 -6.65 17.49
CA LYS A 249 -8.35 -5.69 18.56
C LYS A 249 -8.04 -4.31 17.99
N PHE A 250 -8.75 -3.29 18.46
CA PHE A 250 -8.64 -1.92 17.99
C PHE A 250 -8.46 -0.97 19.18
N ASN A 251 -7.33 -0.24 19.25
CA ASN A 251 -6.97 0.61 20.39
C ASN A 251 -7.05 -0.11 21.75
N GLY A 252 -6.59 -1.35 21.82
CA GLY A 252 -6.62 -2.14 23.03
C GLY A 252 -7.97 -2.78 23.37
N ILE A 253 -9.06 -2.45 22.64
CA ILE A 253 -10.41 -3.00 22.84
C ILE A 253 -10.61 -4.17 21.88
N GLU A 254 -11.09 -5.29 22.40
CA GLU A 254 -11.46 -6.44 21.58
C GLU A 254 -12.71 -6.11 20.73
N ILE A 255 -12.69 -6.48 19.47
CA ILE A 255 -13.82 -6.34 18.56
C ILE A 255 -14.68 -7.59 18.68
N ALA A 256 -15.97 -7.40 19.02
CA ALA A 256 -16.92 -8.46 19.31
C ALA A 256 -16.38 -9.48 20.35
N ASP A 257 -16.07 -10.71 19.92
CA ASP A 257 -15.54 -11.79 20.77
C ASP A 257 -14.01 -11.96 20.65
N GLY A 258 -13.32 -11.00 20.06
CA GLY A 258 -11.86 -11.05 19.84
C GLY A 258 -11.42 -12.06 18.77
N LYS A 259 -12.31 -12.47 17.89
CA LYS A 259 -12.05 -13.46 16.81
C LYS A 259 -12.46 -12.92 15.44
N PRO A 260 -11.85 -13.46 14.36
CA PRO A 260 -12.30 -13.15 13.01
C PRO A 260 -13.80 -13.46 12.81
N GLY A 261 -14.55 -12.46 12.36
CA GLY A 261 -15.99 -12.57 12.22
C GLY A 261 -16.43 -13.35 10.97
N LYS A 262 -17.72 -13.65 10.89
CA LYS A 262 -18.32 -14.50 9.83
C LYS A 262 -18.24 -13.88 8.44
N TYR A 263 -18.45 -12.56 8.35
CA TYR A 263 -18.47 -11.88 7.06
C TYR A 263 -17.05 -11.68 6.52
N THR A 264 -16.08 -11.34 7.39
CA THR A 264 -14.67 -11.26 7.00
C THR A 264 -14.18 -12.63 6.49
N LYS A 265 -14.54 -13.73 7.16
CA LYS A 265 -14.23 -15.09 6.68
C LYS A 265 -14.82 -15.39 5.30
N ARG A 266 -16.09 -15.04 5.07
CA ARG A 266 -16.73 -15.18 3.76
C ARG A 266 -16.06 -14.34 2.69
N LEU A 267 -15.72 -13.09 2.98
CA LEU A 267 -14.95 -12.24 2.05
C LEU A 267 -13.59 -12.85 1.71
N MET A 268 -12.88 -13.45 2.68
CA MET A 268 -11.63 -14.15 2.43
C MET A 268 -11.83 -15.38 1.53
N GLU A 269 -12.92 -16.12 1.71
CA GLU A 269 -13.28 -17.26 0.85
C GLU A 269 -13.61 -16.81 -0.58
N GLU A 270 -14.41 -15.76 -0.74
CA GLU A 270 -14.72 -15.17 -2.05
C GLU A 270 -13.46 -14.62 -2.74
N PHE A 271 -12.56 -13.96 -2.00
CA PHE A 271 -11.31 -13.48 -2.54
C PHE A 271 -10.42 -14.63 -3.04
N LYS A 272 -10.38 -15.77 -2.32
CA LYS A 272 -9.67 -16.97 -2.77
C LYS A 272 -10.15 -17.52 -4.10
N LYS A 273 -11.42 -17.29 -4.47
CA LYS A 273 -11.94 -17.71 -5.79
C LYS A 273 -11.39 -16.87 -6.93
N LEU A 274 -11.05 -15.59 -6.67
CA LEU A 274 -10.47 -14.68 -7.66
C LEU A 274 -9.01 -15.02 -8.00
N ILE A 275 -8.30 -15.68 -7.09
CA ILE A 275 -6.86 -15.97 -7.19
C ILE A 275 -6.56 -17.43 -7.56
N LYS A 276 -7.59 -18.23 -7.86
CA LYS A 276 -7.48 -19.59 -8.43
C LYS A 276 -7.38 -19.50 -9.95
#